data_ff81e081d254049ced5bc998b6bbbca0
#
_entry.id   ff81e081d254049ced5bc998b6bbbca0
#
_cell.length_a   1.000
_cell.length_b   1.000
_cell.length_c   1.000
_cell.angle_alpha   90.00
_cell.angle_beta   90.00
_cell.angle_gamma   90.00
#
_symmetry.space_group_name_H-M   'P 1'
#
loop_
_entity.id
_entity.type
_entity.pdbx_description
1 polymer ?
#
loop_
_entity_poly.entity_id
_entity_poly.type
_entity_poly.pdbx_seq_one_letter_code
_entity_poly.pdbx_strand_id
1 'polypeptide(L)'
;MENNPEIALAWQFIENTGTHLFLTGKAGTGKTTFLRKLRAESPKRMIVLAPTGIAAINAGGVTIHSFFQVPFAPYVPESSFSADGKATYRFRYGKEKINIIRSIDLLVIDEISMVRADLLDSVDAVLRRFRDRNKPFGGVQLLMIGDLQQLSPVVKDDEWQMLCKYYDTPYFFSSQALKQTEYCTIELKKVYRQNDGTFLELLNRIRENRCDGQVLEALNRRYIPNFVPDKEEGYIRLVTHNYQAQRINDHELEQLPGRSYAFRAKIDGKFPEYSYPTDEGWNWNAVPR
;
A
#
# COMPACT_ATOMS: atom_id res chain seq x y z
N MET A 1 15.57 19.19 -5.16
CA MET A 1 14.22 19.00 -5.73
C MET A 1 13.72 20.22 -6.51
N GLU A 2 14.36 21.34 -6.39
CA GLU A 2 13.92 22.61 -6.99
C GLU A 2 13.92 22.64 -8.53
N ASN A 3 14.50 21.68 -9.21
CA ASN A 3 14.58 21.61 -10.68
C ASN A 3 13.92 20.33 -11.28
N ASN A 4 12.82 19.86 -10.72
CA ASN A 4 12.06 18.78 -11.33
C ASN A 4 10.67 19.28 -11.72
N PRO A 5 10.41 19.50 -13.03
CA PRO A 5 9.16 20.07 -13.52
C PRO A 5 7.95 19.18 -13.21
N GLU A 6 8.11 17.86 -13.22
CA GLU A 6 7.03 16.93 -12.91
C GLU A 6 6.60 17.04 -11.43
N ILE A 7 7.55 17.21 -10.52
CA ILE A 7 7.27 17.44 -9.09
C ILE A 7 6.57 18.79 -8.88
N ALA A 8 7.03 19.82 -9.56
CA ALA A 8 6.40 21.15 -9.49
C ALA A 8 4.97 21.12 -10.04
N LEU A 9 4.75 20.41 -11.15
CA LEU A 9 3.43 20.23 -11.74
C LEU A 9 2.50 19.45 -10.79
N ALA A 10 2.96 18.34 -10.20
CA ALA A 10 2.19 17.57 -9.25
C ALA A 10 1.77 18.41 -8.03
N TRP A 11 2.69 19.24 -7.54
CA TRP A 11 2.40 20.19 -6.47
C TRP A 11 1.29 21.17 -6.83
N GLN A 12 1.38 21.78 -8.01
CA GLN A 12 0.37 22.74 -8.50
C GLN A 12 -0.99 22.09 -8.65
N PHE A 13 -1.08 20.85 -9.17
CA PHE A 13 -2.34 20.12 -9.26
C PHE A 13 -2.97 19.89 -7.89
N ILE A 14 -2.17 19.51 -6.90
CA ILE A 14 -2.68 19.25 -5.55
C ILE A 14 -3.13 20.54 -4.88
N GLU A 15 -2.35 21.60 -4.94
CA GLU A 15 -2.66 22.83 -4.21
C GLU A 15 -3.76 23.67 -4.87
N ASN A 16 -3.79 23.73 -6.20
CA ASN A 16 -4.63 24.68 -6.92
C ASN A 16 -5.88 24.06 -7.57
N THR A 17 -6.04 22.73 -7.49
CA THR A 17 -7.18 22.05 -8.10
C THR A 17 -7.84 21.05 -7.15
N GLY A 18 -9.00 20.52 -7.53
CA GLY A 18 -9.64 19.34 -6.91
C GLY A 18 -9.44 18.07 -7.73
N THR A 19 -8.65 18.12 -8.81
CA THR A 19 -8.44 16.98 -9.71
C THR A 19 -7.66 15.87 -9.00
N HIS A 20 -8.10 14.64 -9.13
CA HIS A 20 -7.37 13.49 -8.62
C HIS A 20 -6.06 13.31 -9.38
N LEU A 21 -5.02 12.85 -8.68
CA LEU A 21 -3.71 12.69 -9.26
C LEU A 21 -3.16 11.27 -9.01
N PHE A 22 -2.69 10.62 -10.07
CA PHE A 22 -1.84 9.45 -9.98
C PHE A 22 -0.39 9.85 -10.24
N LEU A 23 0.42 9.84 -9.18
CA LEU A 23 1.85 10.13 -9.22
C LEU A 23 2.62 8.82 -9.30
N THR A 24 3.22 8.54 -10.45
CA THR A 24 3.97 7.32 -10.71
C THR A 24 5.43 7.61 -11.02
N GLY A 25 6.21 6.56 -11.21
CA GLY A 25 7.62 6.65 -11.56
C GLY A 25 8.44 5.52 -10.97
N LYS A 26 9.62 5.29 -11.53
CA LYS A 26 10.55 4.22 -11.12
C LYS A 26 10.96 4.35 -9.65
N ALA A 27 11.54 3.28 -9.09
CA ALA A 27 12.13 3.35 -7.76
C ALA A 27 13.21 4.45 -7.70
N GLY A 28 13.23 5.22 -6.62
CA GLY A 28 14.21 6.29 -6.45
C GLY A 28 13.94 7.59 -7.20
N THR A 29 12.76 7.77 -7.81
CA THR A 29 12.39 9.03 -8.51
C THR A 29 11.90 10.14 -7.58
N GLY A 30 11.86 9.91 -6.27
CA GLY A 30 11.52 10.94 -5.30
C GLY A 30 10.07 10.97 -4.84
N LYS A 31 9.23 9.97 -5.16
CA LYS A 31 7.82 9.88 -4.73
C LYS A 31 7.66 10.07 -3.20
N THR A 32 8.40 9.30 -2.41
CA THR A 32 8.36 9.40 -0.93
C THR A 32 8.86 10.75 -0.43
N THR A 33 9.86 11.33 -1.09
CA THR A 33 10.37 12.66 -0.72
C THR A 33 9.36 13.74 -1.05
N PHE A 34 8.67 13.62 -2.18
CA PHE A 34 7.55 14.49 -2.54
C PHE A 34 6.44 14.42 -1.48
N LEU A 35 6.04 13.21 -1.08
CA LEU A 35 5.02 13.04 -0.04
C LEU A 35 5.43 13.67 1.30
N ARG A 36 6.69 13.50 1.72
CA ARG A 36 7.20 14.12 2.95
C ARG A 36 7.15 15.65 2.88
N LYS A 37 7.54 16.22 1.74
CA LYS A 37 7.45 17.66 1.51
C LYS A 37 6.01 18.14 1.53
N LEU A 38 5.11 17.44 0.83
CA LEU A 38 3.69 17.78 0.80
C LEU A 38 3.07 17.80 2.20
N ARG A 39 3.41 16.82 3.04
CA ARG A 39 2.95 16.78 4.44
C ARG A 39 3.46 17.94 5.29
N ALA A 40 4.67 18.42 5.01
CA ALA A 40 5.29 19.49 5.79
C ALA A 40 4.79 20.88 5.40
N GLU A 41 4.46 21.08 4.13
CA GLU A 41 4.27 22.42 3.56
C GLU A 41 2.83 22.67 3.06
N SER A 42 2.04 21.63 2.75
CA SER A 42 0.67 21.82 2.25
C SER A 42 -0.28 22.25 3.37
N PRO A 43 -1.12 23.27 3.13
CA PRO A 43 -2.17 23.68 4.08
C PRO A 43 -3.38 22.74 4.10
N LYS A 44 -3.48 21.79 3.16
CA LYS A 44 -4.61 20.85 3.08
C LYS A 44 -4.62 19.89 4.26
N ARG A 45 -5.79 19.66 4.83
CA ARG A 45 -6.00 18.62 5.84
C ARG A 45 -5.93 17.26 5.14
N MET A 46 -4.78 16.61 5.25
CA MET A 46 -4.53 15.36 4.57
C MET A 46 -4.46 14.17 5.51
N ILE A 47 -4.90 13.03 4.98
CA ILE A 47 -4.69 11.71 5.58
C ILE A 47 -3.82 10.90 4.62
N VAL A 48 -2.76 10.30 5.14
CA VAL A 48 -1.86 9.42 4.38
C VAL A 48 -2.17 7.98 4.73
N LEU A 49 -2.45 7.19 3.71
CA LEU A 49 -2.81 5.79 3.82
C LEU A 49 -1.86 4.92 3.00
N ALA A 50 -1.75 3.64 3.40
CA ALA A 50 -1.05 2.64 2.61
C ALA A 50 -1.71 1.26 2.76
N PRO A 51 -1.48 0.31 1.83
CA PRO A 51 -2.06 -1.03 1.90
C PRO A 51 -1.48 -1.91 3.01
N THR A 52 -0.21 -1.70 3.38
CA THR A 52 0.49 -2.51 4.38
C THR A 52 1.01 -1.67 5.55
N GLY A 53 1.26 -2.31 6.70
CA GLY A 53 1.80 -1.63 7.88
C GLY A 53 3.17 -0.99 7.64
N ILE A 54 4.06 -1.71 6.94
CA ILE A 54 5.41 -1.21 6.62
C ILE A 54 5.34 0.01 5.69
N ALA A 55 4.52 -0.06 4.63
CA ALA A 55 4.31 1.07 3.74
C ALA A 55 3.71 2.27 4.48
N ALA A 56 2.75 2.04 5.39
CA ALA A 56 2.15 3.08 6.21
C ALA A 56 3.18 3.78 7.11
N ILE A 57 4.05 3.01 7.78
CA ILE A 57 5.15 3.57 8.59
C ILE A 57 6.08 4.42 7.74
N ASN A 58 6.51 3.92 6.58
CA ASN A 58 7.41 4.62 5.67
C ASN A 58 6.81 5.92 5.12
N ALA A 59 5.52 5.91 4.81
CA ALA A 59 4.75 7.08 4.39
C ALA A 59 4.41 8.03 5.54
N GLY A 60 4.62 7.59 6.78
CA GLY A 60 4.22 8.30 8.00
C GLY A 60 2.71 8.41 8.15
N GLY A 61 1.97 7.42 7.69
CA GLY A 61 0.52 7.33 7.73
C GLY A 61 0.03 6.12 8.50
N VAL A 62 -1.16 5.64 8.15
CA VAL A 62 -1.80 4.44 8.71
C VAL A 62 -2.31 3.55 7.58
N THR A 63 -2.66 2.28 7.89
CA THR A 63 -3.21 1.41 6.85
C THR A 63 -4.64 1.79 6.48
N ILE A 64 -5.03 1.52 5.21
CA ILE A 64 -6.39 1.73 4.72
C ILE A 64 -7.40 1.01 5.62
N HIS A 65 -7.13 -0.26 5.94
CA HIS A 65 -8.01 -1.09 6.79
C HIS A 65 -8.19 -0.49 8.19
N SER A 66 -7.11 -0.03 8.81
CA SER A 66 -7.16 0.58 10.14
C SER A 66 -7.90 1.91 10.13
N PHE A 67 -7.64 2.77 9.12
CA PHE A 67 -8.27 4.08 9.06
C PHE A 67 -9.76 3.98 8.78
N PHE A 68 -10.15 3.24 7.76
CA PHE A 68 -11.56 3.10 7.37
C PHE A 68 -12.28 1.95 8.06
N GLN A 69 -11.60 1.19 8.94
CA GLN A 69 -12.17 0.03 9.65
C GLN A 69 -12.89 -0.94 8.69
N VAL A 70 -12.36 -1.06 7.48
CA VAL A 70 -12.87 -2.00 6.48
C VAL A 70 -12.32 -3.40 6.75
N PRO A 71 -13.11 -4.46 6.55
CA PRO A 71 -12.65 -5.83 6.73
C PRO A 71 -11.62 -6.22 5.68
N PHE A 72 -10.84 -7.26 5.96
CA PHE A 72 -9.90 -7.83 4.98
C PHE A 72 -10.60 -8.65 3.88
N ALA A 73 -11.87 -9.00 4.09
CA ALA A 73 -12.67 -9.73 3.10
C ALA A 73 -12.94 -8.85 1.86
N PRO A 74 -13.14 -9.45 0.68
CA PRO A 74 -13.51 -8.74 -0.53
C PRO A 74 -14.76 -7.87 -0.35
N TYR A 75 -14.71 -6.65 -0.89
CA TYR A 75 -15.85 -5.76 -0.91
C TYR A 75 -16.64 -5.97 -2.20
N VAL A 76 -17.90 -6.40 -2.05
CA VAL A 76 -18.83 -6.55 -3.18
C VAL A 76 -19.92 -5.49 -3.05
N PRO A 77 -20.07 -4.57 -4.00
CA PRO A 77 -21.01 -3.46 -3.91
C PRO A 77 -22.47 -3.86 -3.63
N GLU A 78 -22.92 -4.94 -4.25
CA GLU A 78 -24.29 -5.46 -4.09
C GLU A 78 -24.52 -6.15 -2.74
N SER A 79 -23.50 -6.72 -2.12
CA SER A 79 -23.58 -7.34 -0.80
C SER A 79 -23.67 -6.34 0.35
N SER A 80 -23.55 -5.06 0.05
CA SER A 80 -23.74 -3.98 1.03
C SER A 80 -25.18 -3.91 1.54
N PHE A 81 -26.13 -4.59 0.86
CA PHE A 81 -27.51 -4.71 1.26
C PHE A 81 -27.85 -6.21 1.43
N SER A 82 -28.26 -6.61 2.64
CA SER A 82 -28.92 -7.91 2.83
C SER A 82 -30.24 -7.93 2.08
N ALA A 83 -30.79 -9.14 1.81
CA ALA A 83 -32.11 -9.33 1.21
C ALA A 83 -33.23 -8.52 1.92
N ASP A 84 -33.01 -8.15 3.18
CA ASP A 84 -33.91 -7.31 3.99
C ASP A 84 -33.65 -5.80 3.87
N GLY A 85 -32.82 -5.35 2.91
CA GLY A 85 -32.49 -3.92 2.71
C GLY A 85 -31.62 -3.32 3.82
N LYS A 86 -31.08 -4.13 4.74
CA LYS A 86 -30.20 -3.65 5.81
C LYS A 86 -28.76 -3.76 5.34
N ALA A 87 -28.01 -2.64 5.46
CA ALA A 87 -26.59 -2.61 5.13
C ALA A 87 -25.82 -3.69 5.89
N THR A 88 -25.20 -4.62 5.16
CA THR A 88 -24.45 -5.77 5.72
C THR A 88 -23.20 -5.30 6.45
N TYR A 89 -22.60 -4.19 6.02
CA TYR A 89 -21.48 -3.55 6.68
C TYR A 89 -21.93 -2.35 7.51
N ARG A 90 -22.18 -2.56 8.82
CA ARG A 90 -22.40 -1.46 9.77
C ARG A 90 -21.05 -0.95 10.26
N PHE A 91 -20.44 -0.04 9.51
CA PHE A 91 -19.31 0.73 10.02
C PHE A 91 -19.77 1.56 11.23
N ARG A 92 -19.27 1.24 12.41
CA ARG A 92 -19.52 2.01 13.64
C ARG A 92 -18.33 2.91 13.90
N TYR A 93 -18.44 4.18 13.52
CA TYR A 93 -17.40 5.16 13.83
C TYR A 93 -17.80 6.00 15.01
N GLY A 94 -16.83 6.31 15.88
CA GLY A 94 -17.00 7.33 16.91
C GLY A 94 -17.15 8.73 16.29
N LYS A 95 -17.72 9.65 17.04
CA LYS A 95 -17.97 11.05 16.58
C LYS A 95 -16.69 11.73 16.09
N GLU A 96 -15.57 11.54 16.79
CA GLU A 96 -14.25 12.09 16.41
C GLU A 96 -13.79 11.60 15.04
N LYS A 97 -13.90 10.31 14.79
CA LYS A 97 -13.52 9.70 13.50
C LYS A 97 -14.37 10.24 12.36
N ILE A 98 -15.69 10.38 12.58
CA ILE A 98 -16.60 10.98 11.60
C ILE A 98 -16.20 12.44 11.30
N ASN A 99 -15.83 13.21 12.32
CA ASN A 99 -15.38 14.59 12.14
C ASN A 99 -14.07 14.65 11.35
N ILE A 100 -13.12 13.74 11.59
CA ILE A 100 -11.90 13.63 10.81
C ILE A 100 -12.25 13.34 9.35
N ILE A 101 -13.07 12.30 9.06
CA ILE A 101 -13.48 11.94 7.70
C ILE A 101 -14.14 13.13 6.99
N ARG A 102 -14.98 13.88 7.67
CA ARG A 102 -15.64 15.07 7.12
C ARG A 102 -14.69 16.21 6.81
N SER A 103 -13.60 16.33 7.54
CA SER A 103 -12.66 17.43 7.42
C SER A 103 -11.56 17.19 6.35
N ILE A 104 -11.42 15.98 5.79
CA ILE A 104 -10.34 15.67 4.84
C ILE A 104 -10.48 16.50 3.57
N ASP A 105 -9.42 17.19 3.19
CA ASP A 105 -9.31 17.89 1.90
C ASP A 105 -8.58 17.03 0.87
N LEU A 106 -7.57 16.28 1.31
CA LEU A 106 -6.72 15.43 0.46
C LEU A 106 -6.54 14.05 1.09
N LEU A 107 -6.90 13.00 0.37
CA LEU A 107 -6.61 11.62 0.73
C LEU A 107 -5.44 11.12 -0.09
N VAL A 108 -4.33 10.82 0.57
CA VAL A 108 -3.14 10.26 -0.06
C VAL A 108 -3.12 8.75 0.15
N ILE A 109 -2.94 8.01 -0.93
CA ILE A 109 -2.76 6.55 -0.88
C ILE A 109 -1.40 6.23 -1.49
N ASP A 110 -0.44 5.91 -0.61
CA ASP A 110 0.89 5.46 -1.03
C ASP A 110 0.85 3.96 -1.36
N GLU A 111 1.75 3.50 -2.24
CA GLU A 111 1.79 2.13 -2.78
C GLU A 111 0.44 1.69 -3.38
N ILE A 112 -0.20 2.58 -4.13
CA ILE A 112 -1.53 2.33 -4.74
C ILE A 112 -1.54 1.11 -5.67
N SER A 113 -0.39 0.73 -6.23
CA SER A 113 -0.25 -0.47 -7.08
C SER A 113 -0.64 -1.77 -6.36
N MET A 114 -0.53 -1.81 -5.04
CA MET A 114 -0.91 -2.95 -4.20
C MET A 114 -2.37 -2.88 -3.72
N VAL A 115 -3.09 -1.82 -4.03
CA VAL A 115 -4.49 -1.63 -3.60
C VAL A 115 -5.44 -2.26 -4.60
N ARG A 116 -6.31 -3.16 -4.12
CA ARG A 116 -7.34 -3.79 -4.94
C ARG A 116 -8.45 -2.78 -5.28
N ALA A 117 -9.06 -2.97 -6.44
CA ALA A 117 -10.17 -2.15 -6.91
C ALA A 117 -11.36 -2.13 -5.92
N ASP A 118 -11.72 -3.28 -5.38
CA ASP A 118 -12.80 -3.42 -4.40
C ASP A 118 -12.48 -2.71 -3.07
N LEU A 119 -11.21 -2.73 -2.63
CA LEU A 119 -10.79 -1.99 -1.45
C LEU A 119 -10.92 -0.49 -1.67
N LEU A 120 -10.57 0.02 -2.86
CA LEU A 120 -10.74 1.43 -3.19
C LEU A 120 -12.22 1.83 -3.24
N ASP A 121 -13.10 0.95 -3.76
CA ASP A 121 -14.55 1.18 -3.74
C ASP A 121 -15.12 1.13 -2.31
N SER A 122 -14.57 0.33 -1.43
CA SER A 122 -14.96 0.35 -0.01
C SER A 122 -14.61 1.69 0.67
N VAL A 123 -13.48 2.28 0.29
CA VAL A 123 -13.08 3.64 0.73
C VAL A 123 -14.07 4.68 0.22
N ASP A 124 -14.45 4.60 -1.07
CA ASP A 124 -15.47 5.46 -1.66
C ASP A 124 -16.81 5.36 -0.89
N ALA A 125 -17.27 4.14 -0.62
CA ALA A 125 -18.53 3.92 0.10
C ALA A 125 -18.53 4.60 1.48
N VAL A 126 -17.42 4.53 2.22
CA VAL A 126 -17.29 5.21 3.51
C VAL A 126 -17.27 6.73 3.35
N LEU A 127 -16.51 7.24 2.39
CA LEU A 127 -16.42 8.69 2.15
C LEU A 127 -17.77 9.27 1.72
N ARG A 128 -18.48 8.64 0.79
CA ARG A 128 -19.83 9.05 0.38
C ARG A 128 -20.82 9.03 1.54
N ARG A 129 -20.73 8.05 2.42
CA ARG A 129 -21.63 7.95 3.59
C ARG A 129 -21.53 9.14 4.54
N PHE A 130 -20.33 9.65 4.77
CA PHE A 130 -20.10 10.70 5.78
C PHE A 130 -19.90 12.09 5.19
N ARG A 131 -19.78 12.20 3.86
CA ARG A 131 -19.59 13.47 3.13
C ARG A 131 -20.69 13.64 2.07
N ASP A 132 -20.31 13.81 0.82
CA ASP A 132 -21.27 14.00 -0.29
C ASP A 132 -21.56 12.64 -0.95
N ARG A 133 -22.81 12.16 -0.82
CA ARG A 133 -23.24 10.88 -1.37
C ARG A 133 -23.24 10.84 -2.91
N ASN A 134 -23.37 11.98 -3.54
CA ASN A 134 -23.51 12.08 -4.99
C ASN A 134 -22.16 12.21 -5.70
N LYS A 135 -21.09 12.45 -4.95
CA LYS A 135 -19.75 12.63 -5.52
C LYS A 135 -18.87 11.42 -5.23
N PRO A 136 -18.14 10.91 -6.23
CA PRO A 136 -17.09 9.91 -6.00
C PRO A 136 -16.15 10.37 -4.89
N PHE A 137 -15.76 9.43 -4.03
CA PHE A 137 -14.94 9.67 -2.85
C PHE A 137 -15.45 10.79 -1.92
N GLY A 138 -16.78 11.01 -1.92
CA GLY A 138 -17.41 12.09 -1.13
C GLY A 138 -16.91 13.48 -1.48
N GLY A 139 -16.34 13.68 -2.67
CA GLY A 139 -15.73 14.93 -3.13
C GLY A 139 -14.35 15.23 -2.54
N VAL A 140 -13.66 14.25 -1.94
CA VAL A 140 -12.28 14.39 -1.47
C VAL A 140 -11.34 14.25 -2.64
N GLN A 141 -10.33 15.12 -2.76
CA GLN A 141 -9.26 14.96 -3.73
C GLN A 141 -8.39 13.75 -3.38
N LEU A 142 -8.07 12.90 -4.37
CA LEU A 142 -7.15 11.77 -4.20
C LEU A 142 -5.76 12.10 -4.76
N LEU A 143 -4.73 11.75 -4.01
CA LEU A 143 -3.37 11.59 -4.49
C LEU A 143 -2.99 10.12 -4.36
N MET A 144 -2.91 9.43 -5.48
CA MET A 144 -2.51 8.03 -5.60
C MET A 144 -1.03 7.99 -5.97
N ILE A 145 -0.19 7.37 -5.14
CA ILE A 145 1.26 7.27 -5.36
C ILE A 145 1.60 5.79 -5.53
N GLY A 146 2.34 5.43 -6.57
CA GLY A 146 2.74 4.04 -6.77
C GLY A 146 3.46 3.79 -8.07
N ASP A 147 3.76 2.52 -8.31
CA ASP A 147 4.43 2.04 -9.50
C ASP A 147 3.83 0.70 -9.94
N LEU A 148 3.08 0.70 -11.04
CA LEU A 148 2.38 -0.48 -11.56
C LEU A 148 3.29 -1.64 -11.98
N GLN A 149 4.59 -1.42 -12.10
CA GLN A 149 5.57 -2.45 -12.41
C GLN A 149 6.28 -3.00 -11.17
N GLN A 150 5.88 -2.55 -9.96
CA GLN A 150 6.24 -3.14 -8.69
C GLN A 150 5.19 -4.17 -8.26
N LEU A 151 5.04 -4.38 -6.95
CA LEU A 151 4.11 -5.39 -6.44
C LEU A 151 2.66 -5.07 -6.85
N SER A 152 1.99 -6.08 -7.38
CA SER A 152 0.57 -6.05 -7.72
C SER A 152 -0.31 -6.30 -6.49
N PRO A 153 -1.62 -6.01 -6.59
CA PRO A 153 -2.56 -6.42 -5.56
C PRO A 153 -2.55 -7.94 -5.39
N VAL A 154 -2.59 -8.39 -4.14
CA VAL A 154 -2.74 -9.82 -3.83
C VAL A 154 -4.23 -10.15 -3.77
N VAL A 155 -4.66 -11.13 -4.55
CA VAL A 155 -6.02 -11.66 -4.54
C VAL A 155 -5.94 -13.18 -4.64
N LYS A 156 -6.70 -13.88 -3.82
CA LYS A 156 -6.81 -15.34 -3.88
C LYS A 156 -7.74 -15.75 -5.02
N ASP A 157 -7.59 -16.97 -5.53
CA ASP A 157 -8.42 -17.45 -6.66
C ASP A 157 -9.91 -17.46 -6.35
N ASP A 158 -10.29 -17.87 -5.14
CA ASP A 158 -11.66 -17.85 -4.66
C ASP A 158 -12.23 -16.43 -4.54
N GLU A 159 -11.43 -15.49 -4.04
CA GLU A 159 -11.79 -14.07 -3.99
C GLU A 159 -11.96 -13.49 -5.40
N TRP A 160 -11.04 -13.84 -6.32
CA TRP A 160 -11.12 -13.35 -7.70
C TRP A 160 -12.35 -13.87 -8.44
N GLN A 161 -12.76 -15.12 -8.22
CA GLN A 161 -14.00 -15.67 -8.79
C GLN A 161 -15.25 -14.85 -8.41
N MET A 162 -15.26 -14.22 -7.25
CA MET A 162 -16.32 -13.31 -6.84
C MET A 162 -16.14 -11.92 -7.46
N LEU A 163 -14.92 -11.37 -7.43
CA LEU A 163 -14.63 -10.01 -7.82
C LEU A 163 -14.62 -9.78 -9.33
N CYS A 164 -14.25 -10.79 -10.14
CA CYS A 164 -14.21 -10.67 -11.62
C CYS A 164 -15.57 -10.39 -12.26
N LYS A 165 -16.67 -10.56 -11.52
CA LYS A 165 -18.02 -10.18 -11.98
C LYS A 165 -18.24 -8.66 -11.96
N TYR A 166 -17.45 -7.93 -11.19
CA TYR A 166 -17.58 -6.50 -10.96
C TYR A 166 -16.40 -5.69 -11.46
N TYR A 167 -15.22 -6.31 -11.57
CA TYR A 167 -13.95 -5.65 -11.88
C TYR A 167 -13.22 -6.36 -13.01
N ASP A 168 -12.73 -5.60 -13.99
CA ASP A 168 -11.98 -6.14 -15.13
C ASP A 168 -10.59 -6.67 -14.70
N THR A 169 -9.99 -6.04 -13.70
CA THR A 169 -8.71 -6.41 -13.11
C THR A 169 -8.72 -6.15 -11.61
N PRO A 170 -7.83 -6.78 -10.82
CA PRO A 170 -7.72 -6.49 -9.40
C PRO A 170 -7.12 -5.12 -9.10
N TYR A 171 -6.50 -4.43 -10.05
CA TYR A 171 -5.83 -3.16 -9.83
C TYR A 171 -6.80 -2.02 -9.52
N PHE A 172 -6.32 -1.04 -8.76
CA PHE A 172 -7.08 0.13 -8.31
C PHE A 172 -7.83 0.86 -9.42
N PHE A 173 -7.27 0.93 -10.63
CA PHE A 173 -7.89 1.63 -11.76
C PHE A 173 -9.14 0.91 -12.32
N SER A 174 -9.41 -0.33 -11.88
CA SER A 174 -10.69 -1.02 -12.15
C SER A 174 -11.80 -0.64 -11.16
N SER A 175 -11.51 0.17 -10.13
CA SER A 175 -12.51 0.69 -9.17
C SER A 175 -13.67 1.36 -9.91
N GLN A 176 -14.90 1.01 -9.52
CA GLN A 176 -16.11 1.60 -10.10
C GLN A 176 -16.23 3.09 -9.74
N ALA A 177 -15.81 3.46 -8.54
CA ALA A 177 -15.80 4.85 -8.11
C ALA A 177 -14.78 5.68 -8.89
N LEU A 178 -13.57 5.13 -9.12
CA LEU A 178 -12.53 5.84 -9.85
C LEU A 178 -12.89 6.01 -11.34
N LYS A 179 -13.58 5.04 -11.95
CA LYS A 179 -14.10 5.14 -13.33
C LYS A 179 -15.14 6.26 -13.50
N GLN A 180 -15.77 6.74 -12.41
CA GLN A 180 -16.70 7.88 -12.42
C GLN A 180 -16.00 9.23 -12.27
N THR A 181 -14.68 9.25 -12.20
CA THR A 181 -13.88 10.47 -12.03
C THR A 181 -12.87 10.61 -13.13
N GLU A 182 -12.41 11.84 -13.32
CA GLU A 182 -11.21 12.11 -14.09
C GLU A 182 -10.02 12.25 -13.15
N TYR A 183 -8.87 11.73 -13.56
CA TYR A 183 -7.62 11.93 -12.84
C TYR A 183 -6.46 12.15 -13.83
N CYS A 184 -5.50 12.95 -13.41
CA CYS A 184 -4.27 13.15 -14.16
C CYS A 184 -3.21 12.13 -13.72
N THR A 185 -2.37 11.71 -14.66
CA THR A 185 -1.19 10.90 -14.35
C THR A 185 0.07 11.71 -14.59
N ILE A 186 0.94 11.77 -13.60
CA ILE A 186 2.27 12.39 -13.72
C ILE A 186 3.31 11.34 -13.43
N GLU A 187 4.20 11.08 -14.39
CA GLU A 187 5.32 10.16 -14.23
C GLU A 187 6.60 10.92 -13.90
N LEU A 188 7.18 10.62 -12.74
CA LEU A 188 8.51 11.14 -12.35
C LEU A 188 9.59 10.35 -13.10
N LYS A 189 10.35 11.02 -13.94
CA LYS A 189 11.38 10.40 -14.81
C LYS A 189 12.76 10.40 -14.19
N LYS A 190 13.12 11.43 -13.43
CA LYS A 190 14.46 11.61 -12.87
C LYS A 190 14.69 10.70 -11.66
N VAL A 191 15.70 9.83 -11.75
CA VAL A 191 16.11 8.92 -10.66
C VAL A 191 17.19 9.60 -9.82
N TYR A 192 17.05 9.54 -8.48
CA TYR A 192 17.95 10.19 -7.52
C TYR A 192 18.71 9.21 -6.62
N ARG A 193 18.22 7.98 -6.47
CA ARG A 193 18.70 7.04 -5.44
C ARG A 193 19.93 6.23 -5.87
N GLN A 194 20.11 6.00 -7.15
CA GLN A 194 21.10 5.05 -7.65
C GLN A 194 22.14 5.78 -8.50
N ASN A 195 23.42 5.63 -8.15
CA ASN A 195 24.53 6.23 -8.89
C ASN A 195 25.23 5.20 -9.82
N ASP A 196 24.96 3.88 -9.67
CA ASP A 196 25.50 2.84 -10.55
C ASP A 196 24.64 2.77 -11.83
N GLY A 197 25.14 3.40 -12.90
CA GLY A 197 24.47 3.44 -14.20
C GLY A 197 24.22 2.05 -14.80
N THR A 198 25.16 1.11 -14.62
CA THR A 198 25.05 -0.25 -15.13
C THR A 198 23.91 -1.01 -14.45
N PHE A 199 23.83 -0.91 -13.11
CA PHE A 199 22.76 -1.55 -12.37
C PHE A 199 21.39 -0.95 -12.69
N LEU A 200 21.30 0.37 -12.85
CA LEU A 200 20.07 1.05 -13.28
C LEU A 200 19.63 0.60 -14.66
N GLU A 201 20.55 0.43 -15.59
CA GLU A 201 20.22 -0.06 -16.93
C GLU A 201 19.67 -1.49 -16.88
N LEU A 202 20.31 -2.40 -16.12
CA LEU A 202 19.80 -3.76 -15.92
C LEU A 202 18.38 -3.77 -15.36
N LEU A 203 18.13 -3.00 -14.29
CA LEU A 203 16.80 -2.86 -13.69
C LEU A 203 15.77 -2.32 -14.68
N ASN A 204 16.14 -1.32 -15.49
CA ASN A 204 15.25 -0.76 -16.51
C ASN A 204 14.94 -1.77 -17.60
N ARG A 205 15.90 -2.54 -18.06
CA ARG A 205 15.68 -3.59 -19.07
C ARG A 205 14.75 -4.68 -18.57
N ILE A 206 14.89 -5.11 -17.31
CA ILE A 206 13.98 -6.07 -16.67
C ILE A 206 12.57 -5.47 -16.61
N ARG A 207 12.44 -4.24 -16.12
CA ARG A 207 11.19 -3.51 -15.99
C ARG A 207 10.43 -3.39 -17.32
N GLU A 208 11.15 -3.15 -18.40
CA GLU A 208 10.60 -2.97 -19.75
C GLU A 208 10.42 -4.29 -20.51
N ASN A 209 10.55 -5.42 -19.81
CA ASN A 209 10.50 -6.77 -20.38
C ASN A 209 11.52 -6.99 -21.52
N ARG A 210 12.68 -6.35 -21.42
CA ARG A 210 13.83 -6.48 -22.35
C ARG A 210 14.96 -7.29 -21.73
N CYS A 211 14.60 -8.42 -21.07
CA CYS A 211 15.54 -9.30 -20.40
C CYS A 211 16.08 -10.33 -21.39
N ASP A 212 17.18 -10.02 -22.05
CA ASP A 212 17.90 -10.91 -22.96
C ASP A 212 19.05 -11.67 -22.27
N GLY A 213 19.80 -12.45 -23.07
CA GLY A 213 20.91 -13.24 -22.57
C GLY A 213 22.00 -12.42 -21.89
N GLN A 214 22.26 -11.19 -22.33
CA GLN A 214 23.27 -10.30 -21.74
C GLN A 214 22.83 -9.83 -20.33
N VAL A 215 21.54 -9.47 -20.18
CA VAL A 215 20.98 -9.09 -18.87
C VAL A 215 21.05 -10.27 -17.90
N LEU A 216 20.64 -11.47 -18.36
CA LEU A 216 20.71 -12.68 -17.54
C LEU A 216 22.14 -13.02 -17.14
N GLU A 217 23.10 -12.94 -18.05
CA GLU A 217 24.51 -13.16 -17.74
C GLU A 217 25.03 -12.15 -16.69
N ALA A 218 24.71 -10.86 -16.86
CA ALA A 218 25.13 -9.82 -15.93
C ALA A 218 24.55 -10.04 -14.52
N LEU A 219 23.28 -10.46 -14.42
CA LEU A 219 22.66 -10.82 -13.15
C LEU A 219 23.27 -12.08 -12.54
N ASN A 220 23.50 -13.12 -13.36
CA ASN A 220 24.06 -14.39 -12.92
C ASN A 220 25.50 -14.28 -12.41
N ARG A 221 26.25 -13.25 -12.79
CA ARG A 221 27.56 -12.94 -12.18
C ARG A 221 27.48 -12.64 -10.68
N ARG A 222 26.30 -12.28 -10.19
CA ARG A 222 26.04 -12.09 -8.76
C ARG A 222 25.56 -13.34 -8.03
N TYR A 223 25.31 -14.43 -8.79
CA TYR A 223 24.90 -15.70 -8.21
C TYR A 223 26.10 -16.41 -7.59
N ILE A 224 26.05 -16.64 -6.29
CA ILE A 224 27.03 -17.40 -5.54
C ILE A 224 26.35 -18.66 -4.99
N PRO A 225 26.66 -19.86 -5.50
CA PRO A 225 26.09 -21.09 -4.98
C PRO A 225 26.37 -21.25 -3.48
N ASN A 226 25.38 -21.68 -2.71
CA ASN A 226 25.48 -21.91 -1.26
C ASN A 226 26.02 -20.70 -0.46
N PHE A 227 25.72 -19.49 -0.92
CA PHE A 227 26.13 -18.28 -0.21
C PHE A 227 25.58 -18.26 1.22
N VAL A 228 26.47 -18.17 2.18
CA VAL A 228 26.15 -17.96 3.59
C VAL A 228 26.66 -16.57 3.96
N PRO A 229 25.75 -15.61 4.19
CA PRO A 229 26.16 -14.26 4.56
C PRO A 229 26.81 -14.26 5.95
N ASP A 230 27.79 -13.37 6.14
CA ASP A 230 28.24 -13.03 7.47
C ASP A 230 27.12 -12.29 8.22
N LYS A 231 26.89 -12.65 9.49
CA LYS A 231 25.83 -12.06 10.32
C LYS A 231 26.09 -10.57 10.58
N GLU A 232 27.34 -10.12 10.58
CA GLU A 232 27.72 -8.73 10.81
C GLU A 232 27.55 -7.84 9.57
N GLU A 233 27.48 -8.41 8.37
CA GLU A 233 27.35 -7.66 7.12
C GLU A 233 25.93 -7.15 6.82
N GLY A 234 24.93 -7.49 7.66
CA GLY A 234 23.57 -6.96 7.57
C GLY A 234 22.78 -7.43 6.35
N TYR A 235 23.08 -8.62 5.81
CA TYR A 235 22.31 -9.20 4.71
C TYR A 235 20.87 -9.51 5.10
N ILE A 236 19.95 -9.23 4.17
CA ILE A 236 18.53 -9.60 4.29
C ILE A 236 18.23 -10.72 3.30
N ARG A 237 17.54 -11.77 3.75
CA ARG A 237 17.09 -12.85 2.89
C ARG A 237 15.66 -12.59 2.42
N LEU A 238 15.48 -12.52 1.09
CA LEU A 238 14.15 -12.40 0.47
C LEU A 238 13.65 -13.78 0.07
N VAL A 239 12.42 -14.08 0.40
CA VAL A 239 11.74 -15.35 0.08
C VAL A 239 10.36 -15.07 -0.52
N THR A 240 9.82 -16.04 -1.24
CA THR A 240 8.53 -15.91 -1.94
C THR A 240 7.33 -16.28 -1.08
N HIS A 241 7.53 -17.01 0.04
CA HIS A 241 6.46 -17.52 0.88
C HIS A 241 6.68 -17.18 2.35
N ASN A 242 5.63 -16.78 3.05
CA ASN A 242 5.68 -16.42 4.47
C ASN A 242 6.22 -17.55 5.36
N TYR A 243 5.83 -18.81 5.10
CA TYR A 243 6.33 -19.96 5.90
C TYR A 243 7.85 -20.12 5.82
N GLN A 244 8.47 -19.76 4.70
CA GLN A 244 9.93 -19.77 4.55
C GLN A 244 10.57 -18.67 5.40
N ALA A 245 10.00 -17.48 5.36
CA ALA A 245 10.46 -16.37 6.18
C ALA A 245 10.33 -16.72 7.68
N GLN A 246 9.19 -17.26 8.08
CA GLN A 246 8.95 -17.66 9.46
C GLN A 246 9.99 -18.70 9.93
N ARG A 247 10.19 -19.77 9.16
CA ARG A 247 11.17 -20.81 9.50
C ARG A 247 12.60 -20.28 9.66
N ILE A 248 12.99 -19.31 8.82
CA ILE A 248 14.31 -18.69 8.92
C ILE A 248 14.38 -17.81 10.17
N ASN A 249 13.36 -17.00 10.42
CA ASN A 249 13.30 -16.12 11.58
C ASN A 249 13.28 -16.89 12.88
N ASP A 250 12.51 -17.97 12.99
CA ASP A 250 12.47 -18.83 14.17
C ASP A 250 13.84 -19.46 14.45
N HIS A 251 14.50 -19.95 13.40
CA HIS A 251 15.84 -20.51 13.53
C HIS A 251 16.87 -19.48 14.04
N GLU A 252 16.85 -18.25 13.51
CA GLU A 252 17.76 -17.19 13.96
C GLU A 252 17.39 -16.72 15.39
N LEU A 253 16.10 -16.69 15.72
CA LEU A 253 15.63 -16.36 17.06
C LEU A 253 16.11 -17.36 18.12
N GLU A 254 16.07 -18.66 17.82
CA GLU A 254 16.56 -19.72 18.70
C GLU A 254 18.06 -19.63 18.98
N GLN A 255 18.82 -19.03 18.06
CA GLN A 255 20.28 -18.84 18.22
C GLN A 255 20.65 -17.61 19.05
N LEU A 256 19.71 -16.73 19.36
CA LEU A 256 19.99 -15.55 20.16
C LEU A 256 20.36 -15.97 21.60
N PRO A 257 21.45 -15.40 22.15
CA PRO A 257 21.79 -15.64 23.55
C PRO A 257 20.76 -15.02 24.46
N GLY A 258 20.31 -15.78 25.45
CA GLY A 258 19.39 -15.26 26.46
C GLY A 258 18.20 -16.18 26.73
N ARG A 259 17.38 -15.76 27.68
CA ARG A 259 16.15 -16.48 28.05
C ARG A 259 14.99 -16.00 27.19
N SER A 260 14.25 -16.92 26.59
CA SER A 260 13.01 -16.59 25.88
C SER A 260 11.88 -16.28 26.86
N TYR A 261 11.08 -15.27 26.55
CA TYR A 261 9.89 -14.90 27.30
C TYR A 261 8.68 -14.97 26.36
N ALA A 262 7.67 -15.72 26.75
CA ALA A 262 6.41 -15.78 26.02
C ALA A 262 5.37 -14.89 26.71
N PHE A 263 4.79 -13.96 25.97
CA PHE A 263 3.71 -13.10 26.44
C PHE A 263 2.40 -13.54 25.79
N ARG A 264 1.38 -13.80 26.60
CA ARG A 264 0.04 -14.08 26.10
C ARG A 264 -0.80 -12.81 26.13
N ALA A 265 -1.43 -12.48 25.00
CA ALA A 265 -2.38 -11.37 24.97
C ALA A 265 -3.61 -11.68 25.82
N LYS A 266 -4.05 -10.70 26.62
CA LYS A 266 -5.36 -10.72 27.27
C LYS A 266 -6.34 -9.99 26.36
N ILE A 267 -7.42 -10.67 25.99
CA ILE A 267 -8.44 -10.12 25.10
C ILE A 267 -9.63 -9.71 25.95
N ASP A 268 -9.94 -8.41 25.95
CA ASP A 268 -11.14 -7.87 26.56
C ASP A 268 -12.11 -7.39 25.46
N GLY A 269 -13.32 -7.98 25.43
CA GLY A 269 -14.34 -7.67 24.43
C GLY A 269 -14.56 -8.77 23.39
N LYS A 270 -15.47 -8.51 22.46
CA LYS A 270 -15.81 -9.42 21.36
C LYS A 270 -15.07 -8.95 20.10
N PHE A 271 -13.99 -9.61 19.77
CA PHE A 271 -13.26 -9.40 18.52
C PHE A 271 -13.48 -10.60 17.59
N PRO A 272 -13.58 -10.39 16.27
CA PRO A 272 -13.57 -11.50 15.33
C PRO A 272 -12.21 -12.23 15.37
N GLU A 273 -12.22 -13.55 15.15
CA GLU A 273 -10.99 -14.37 15.20
C GLU A 273 -9.87 -13.86 14.25
N TYR A 274 -10.24 -13.34 13.09
CA TYR A 274 -9.28 -12.75 12.14
C TYR A 274 -8.60 -11.46 12.63
N SER A 275 -9.07 -10.87 13.74
CA SER A 275 -8.45 -9.70 14.38
C SER A 275 -7.36 -10.07 15.38
N TYR A 276 -7.25 -11.34 15.71
CA TYR A 276 -6.21 -11.79 16.64
C TYR A 276 -4.85 -11.86 15.94
N PRO A 277 -3.77 -11.41 16.61
CA PRO A 277 -2.45 -11.72 16.11
C PRO A 277 -2.30 -13.25 16.10
N THR A 278 -2.15 -13.82 14.91
CA THR A 278 -1.85 -15.24 14.74
C THR A 278 -0.36 -15.47 14.91
N ASP A 279 0.05 -16.70 15.27
CA ASP A 279 1.45 -17.08 15.38
C ASP A 279 2.22 -16.89 14.07
N GLU A 280 1.52 -16.86 12.93
CA GLU A 280 2.07 -16.58 11.60
C GLU A 280 2.28 -15.08 11.32
N GLY A 281 1.64 -14.19 12.07
CA GLY A 281 1.63 -12.74 11.79
C GLY A 281 2.58 -11.89 12.64
N TRP A 282 2.79 -12.23 13.92
CA TRP A 282 3.50 -11.36 14.86
C TRP A 282 4.23 -12.14 15.95
N ASN A 283 5.50 -12.43 15.73
CA ASN A 283 6.35 -12.94 16.77
C ASN A 283 6.96 -11.75 17.55
N TRP A 284 6.31 -11.30 18.62
CA TRP A 284 6.75 -10.20 19.49
C TRP A 284 8.08 -10.48 20.19
N ASN A 285 8.60 -11.70 20.09
CA ASN A 285 9.89 -12.08 20.64
C ASN A 285 11.08 -11.49 19.86
N ALA A 286 10.85 -10.91 18.68
CA ALA A 286 11.89 -10.42 17.78
C ALA A 286 12.10 -8.90 17.82
N VAL A 287 11.59 -8.17 18.81
CA VAL A 287 11.89 -6.74 18.96
C VAL A 287 13.17 -6.60 19.76
N PRO A 288 14.31 -6.21 19.15
CA PRO A 288 15.49 -5.80 19.92
C PRO A 288 15.14 -4.58 20.77
N ARG A 289 15.64 -4.56 22.00
CA ARG A 289 15.59 -3.38 22.85
C ARG A 289 16.50 -2.29 22.33
#